data_dcf1f66edbb1c7931f0b893e0c2a9bff
#
_entry.id   dcf1f66edbb1c7931f0b893e0c2a9bff
#
_cell.length_a   1.000
_cell.length_b   1.000
_cell.length_c   1.000
_cell.angle_alpha   90.00
_cell.angle_beta   90.00
_cell.angle_gamma   90.00
#
_symmetry.space_group_name_H-M   'P 1'
#
loop_
_entity.id
_entity.type
_entity.pdbx_description
1 polymer ?
#
loop_
_entity_poly.entity_id
_entity_poly.type
_entity_poly.pdbx_seq_one_letter_code
_entity_poly.pdbx_strand_id
1 'polypeptide(L)'
;MVWLNLGTTEKQNYLELRLNAPKGERILLDFNPLKTSDIPNCEAKWKDWHCYNNPLRIYLQDYEILLPYFKKIYPFVDASDGTLRQELDLCFDNWIEKNDWLKIIDEIENNLEHISDSERKFLSDFIDWLKEALKHTTIIVVEGNL
;
A
#
# COMPACT_ATOMS: atom_id res chain seq x y z
N MET A 1 12.70 2.86 -13.13
CA MET A 1 11.84 1.85 -12.51
C MET A 1 10.48 1.91 -13.17
N VAL A 2 9.97 0.76 -13.57
CA VAL A 2 8.59 0.70 -14.10
C VAL A 2 7.66 0.57 -12.90
N TRP A 3 6.88 1.58 -12.66
CA TRP A 3 5.97 1.61 -11.53
C TRP A 3 4.71 0.81 -11.80
N LEU A 4 3.65 1.47 -12.14
CA LEU A 4 2.40 0.79 -12.42
C LEU A 4 2.20 0.63 -13.93
N ASN A 5 1.78 -0.54 -14.33
CA ASN A 5 1.28 -0.77 -15.68
C ASN A 5 -0.25 -0.78 -15.60
N LEU A 6 -0.87 0.18 -16.25
CA LEU A 6 -2.32 0.35 -16.25
C LEU A 6 -3.06 -0.70 -17.09
N GLY A 7 -2.33 -1.51 -17.84
CA GLY A 7 -2.93 -2.59 -18.59
C GLY A 7 -3.46 -3.70 -17.69
N THR A 8 -4.53 -4.34 -18.13
CA THR A 8 -4.99 -5.56 -17.47
C THR A 8 -4.02 -6.69 -17.72
N THR A 9 -3.78 -7.53 -16.71
CA THR A 9 -2.91 -8.68 -16.83
C THR A 9 -3.55 -9.87 -16.12
N GLU A 10 -3.39 -11.06 -16.71
CA GLU A 10 -3.84 -12.29 -16.06
C GLU A 10 -2.94 -12.67 -14.89
N LYS A 11 -1.69 -12.22 -14.91
CA LYS A 11 -0.71 -12.50 -13.87
C LYS A 11 0.06 -11.23 -13.52
N GLN A 12 -0.08 -10.80 -12.27
CA GLN A 12 0.64 -9.64 -11.78
C GLN A 12 2.10 -9.96 -11.50
N ASN A 13 2.98 -9.02 -11.85
CA ASN A 13 4.37 -9.01 -11.40
C ASN A 13 4.49 -8.04 -10.24
N TYR A 14 4.90 -8.53 -9.08
CA TYR A 14 5.00 -7.72 -7.87
C TYR A 14 6.35 -7.01 -7.80
N LEU A 15 6.31 -5.74 -7.42
CA LEU A 15 7.50 -4.98 -7.11
C LEU A 15 7.82 -5.19 -5.63
N GLU A 16 8.89 -5.90 -5.33
CA GLU A 16 9.28 -6.17 -3.96
C GLU A 16 10.18 -5.07 -3.40
N LEU A 17 9.80 -4.50 -2.26
CA LEU A 17 10.69 -3.67 -1.45
C LEU A 17 11.17 -4.49 -0.27
N ARG A 18 12.49 -4.59 -0.11
CA ARG A 18 13.11 -5.35 0.98
C ARG A 18 14.18 -4.52 1.66
N LEU A 19 14.24 -4.64 2.98
CA LEU A 19 15.32 -4.09 3.79
C LEU A 19 15.85 -5.14 4.77
N ASN A 20 15.03 -5.58 5.70
CA ASN A 20 15.40 -6.53 6.74
C ASN A 20 14.79 -7.92 6.56
N ALA A 21 13.83 -8.06 5.66
CA ALA A 21 13.12 -9.32 5.48
C ALA A 21 14.06 -10.43 5.02
N PRO A 22 14.08 -11.58 5.71
CA PRO A 22 14.89 -12.72 5.30
C PRO A 22 14.35 -13.31 3.99
N LYS A 23 15.24 -13.93 3.22
CA LYS A 23 14.96 -14.43 1.88
C LYS A 23 13.80 -15.43 1.80
N GLY A 24 13.57 -16.17 2.88
CA GLY A 24 12.52 -17.19 2.94
C GLY A 24 11.23 -16.73 3.61
N GLU A 25 11.07 -15.44 3.92
CA GLU A 25 9.86 -14.97 4.57
C GLU A 25 8.64 -15.18 3.68
N ARG A 26 7.57 -15.75 4.25
CA ARG A 26 6.34 -16.05 3.55
C ARG A 26 5.19 -15.11 3.89
N ILE A 27 5.27 -14.43 5.04
CA ILE A 27 4.24 -13.48 5.45
C ILE A 27 4.53 -12.15 4.78
N LEU A 28 3.53 -11.66 4.06
CA LEU A 28 3.68 -10.46 3.25
C LEU A 28 2.39 -9.65 3.21
N LEU A 29 2.56 -8.41 2.77
CA LEU A 29 1.46 -7.51 2.41
C LEU A 29 1.64 -7.09 0.96
N ASP A 30 0.56 -7.21 0.19
CA ASP A 30 0.49 -6.71 -1.18
C ASP A 30 -0.36 -5.43 -1.21
N PHE A 31 0.19 -4.40 -1.84
CA PHE A 31 -0.45 -3.10 -1.99
C PHE A 31 -0.96 -3.02 -3.41
N ASN A 32 -2.27 -3.09 -3.57
CA ASN A 32 -2.93 -3.11 -4.87
C ASN A 32 -3.77 -1.85 -5.06
N PRO A 33 -3.41 -0.97 -6.01
CA PRO A 33 -4.29 0.13 -6.37
C PRO A 33 -5.60 -0.41 -6.94
N LEU A 34 -6.70 0.11 -6.45
CA LEU A 34 -7.99 -0.24 -7.00
C LEU A 34 -8.16 0.46 -8.34
N LYS A 35 -8.49 -0.32 -9.38
CA LYS A 35 -8.80 0.28 -10.66
C LYS A 35 -10.15 0.99 -10.58
N THR A 36 -10.10 2.30 -10.55
CA THR A 36 -11.30 3.12 -10.70
C THR A 36 -11.50 3.40 -12.18
N SER A 37 -12.77 3.45 -12.63
CA SER A 37 -13.06 3.94 -13.96
C SER A 37 -12.71 5.43 -14.01
N ASP A 38 -12.44 5.97 -15.21
CA ASP A 38 -12.15 7.40 -15.40
C ASP A 38 -13.36 8.30 -15.06
N ILE A 39 -14.44 7.72 -14.60
CA ILE A 39 -15.65 8.44 -14.23
C ILE A 39 -15.55 8.87 -12.78
N PRO A 40 -15.59 10.19 -12.49
CA PRO A 40 -15.63 10.67 -11.11
C PRO A 40 -16.82 10.08 -10.36
N ASN A 41 -16.60 9.68 -9.11
CA ASN A 41 -17.60 9.07 -8.23
C ASN A 41 -18.06 7.67 -8.66
N CYS A 42 -17.28 6.96 -9.47
CA CYS A 42 -17.54 5.57 -9.76
C CYS A 42 -17.33 4.76 -8.49
N GLU A 43 -18.31 3.95 -8.13
CA GLU A 43 -18.14 3.02 -7.00
C GLU A 43 -17.01 2.04 -7.30
N ALA A 44 -16.11 1.91 -6.34
CA ALA A 44 -15.04 0.95 -6.40
C ALA A 44 -15.63 -0.46 -6.44
N LYS A 45 -15.29 -1.22 -7.47
CA LYS A 45 -15.76 -2.59 -7.61
C LYS A 45 -14.68 -3.51 -7.09
N TRP A 46 -15.06 -4.33 -6.18
CA TRP A 46 -14.18 -5.26 -5.51
C TRP A 46 -13.40 -6.18 -6.47
N LYS A 47 -13.86 -6.41 -7.68
CA LYS A 47 -13.16 -7.20 -8.70
C LYS A 47 -12.07 -6.42 -9.45
N ASP A 48 -11.94 -5.12 -9.20
CA ASP A 48 -11.04 -4.24 -9.95
C ASP A 48 -9.69 -4.01 -9.25
N TRP A 49 -9.43 -4.62 -8.10
CA TRP A 49 -8.24 -4.32 -7.30
C TRP A 49 -7.02 -5.20 -7.58
N HIS A 50 -7.12 -6.17 -8.48
CA HIS A 50 -5.97 -6.95 -8.95
C HIS A 50 -5.64 -6.69 -10.41
N CYS A 51 -5.92 -5.48 -10.90
CA CYS A 51 -5.84 -5.19 -12.33
C CYS A 51 -4.53 -4.56 -12.77
N TYR A 52 -3.75 -4.00 -11.85
CA TYR A 52 -2.48 -3.39 -12.21
C TYR A 52 -1.33 -4.37 -12.14
N ASN A 53 -0.39 -4.23 -13.10
CA ASN A 53 0.91 -4.86 -12.99
C ASN A 53 1.79 -4.03 -12.04
N ASN A 54 2.75 -4.67 -11.40
CA ASN A 54 3.66 -4.06 -10.43
C ASN A 54 2.98 -3.50 -9.17
N PRO A 55 2.02 -4.23 -8.56
CA PRO A 55 1.64 -3.89 -7.20
C PRO A 55 2.86 -4.05 -6.28
N LEU A 56 2.84 -3.36 -5.16
CA LEU A 56 3.96 -3.37 -4.23
C LEU A 56 3.82 -4.53 -3.25
N ARG A 57 4.93 -5.22 -2.99
CA ARG A 57 5.00 -6.30 -1.99
C ARG A 57 6.01 -5.96 -0.92
N ILE A 58 5.58 -6.05 0.34
CA ILE A 58 6.43 -5.81 1.52
C ILE A 58 6.25 -6.99 2.47
N TYR A 59 7.37 -7.51 2.97
CA TYR A 59 7.35 -8.66 3.88
C TYR A 59 7.25 -8.21 5.35
N LEU A 60 6.90 -9.14 6.22
CA LEU A 60 6.53 -8.86 7.62
C LEU A 60 7.57 -8.00 8.36
N GLN A 61 8.86 -8.32 8.26
CA GLN A 61 9.89 -7.60 8.99
C GLN A 61 10.00 -6.13 8.55
N ASP A 62 9.75 -5.88 7.27
CA ASP A 62 9.80 -4.52 6.72
C ASP A 62 8.48 -3.77 6.96
N TYR A 63 7.37 -4.49 7.06
CA TYR A 63 6.12 -3.91 7.53
C TYR A 63 6.26 -3.33 8.95
N GLU A 64 7.04 -3.95 9.80
CA GLU A 64 7.29 -3.44 11.16
C GLU A 64 7.90 -2.03 11.15
N ILE A 65 8.68 -1.70 10.12
CA ILE A 65 9.20 -0.34 9.91
C ILE A 65 8.07 0.64 9.57
N LEU A 66 7.07 0.18 8.84
CA LEU A 66 5.93 0.99 8.42
C LEU A 66 4.89 1.17 9.53
N LEU A 67 4.83 0.25 10.48
CA LEU A 67 3.77 0.22 11.48
C LEU A 67 3.59 1.53 12.26
N PRO A 68 4.64 2.22 12.72
CA PRO A 68 4.47 3.50 13.41
C PRO A 68 3.71 4.54 12.58
N TYR A 69 3.88 4.50 11.26
CA TYR A 69 3.21 5.43 10.35
C TYR A 69 1.76 5.02 10.09
N PHE A 70 1.50 3.72 9.97
CA PHE A 70 0.13 3.21 9.85
C PHE A 70 -0.70 3.51 11.11
N LYS A 71 -0.08 3.48 12.29
CA LYS A 71 -0.79 3.82 13.53
C LYS A 71 -1.34 5.25 13.53
N LYS A 72 -0.80 6.13 12.71
CA LYS A 72 -1.28 7.52 12.61
C LYS A 72 -2.65 7.65 11.96
N ILE A 73 -3.08 6.65 11.22
CA ILE A 73 -4.42 6.64 10.64
C ILE A 73 -5.41 5.78 11.43
N TYR A 74 -4.97 5.10 12.49
CA TYR A 74 -5.85 4.23 13.27
C TYR A 74 -6.71 5.02 14.24
N PRO A 75 -8.00 4.71 14.41
CA PRO A 75 -8.77 3.79 13.56
C PRO A 75 -9.08 4.41 12.19
N PHE A 76 -9.33 3.58 11.19
CA PHE A 76 -9.67 4.04 9.84
C PHE A 76 -10.97 3.39 9.35
N VAL A 77 -11.63 4.04 8.40
CA VAL A 77 -12.83 3.50 7.77
C VAL A 77 -12.41 2.68 6.55
N ASP A 78 -12.78 1.41 6.55
CA ASP A 78 -12.54 0.53 5.40
C ASP A 78 -13.51 0.91 4.28
N ALA A 79 -12.97 1.26 3.11
CA ALA A 79 -13.78 1.74 2.00
C ALA A 79 -14.66 0.66 1.36
N SER A 80 -14.38 -0.63 1.60
CA SER A 80 -15.17 -1.71 1.01
C SER A 80 -16.56 -1.84 1.63
N ASP A 81 -16.69 -1.57 2.91
CA ASP A 81 -17.94 -1.78 3.65
C ASP A 81 -18.31 -0.65 4.63
N GLY A 82 -17.47 0.36 4.76
CA GLY A 82 -17.70 1.48 5.67
C GLY A 82 -17.47 1.15 7.14
N THR A 83 -16.92 -0.01 7.48
CA THR A 83 -16.64 -0.37 8.87
C THR A 83 -15.43 0.38 9.42
N LEU A 84 -15.48 0.70 10.71
CA LEU A 84 -14.35 1.28 11.41
C LEU A 84 -13.42 0.16 11.87
N ARG A 85 -12.18 0.20 11.39
CA ARG A 85 -11.15 -0.78 11.77
C ARG A 85 -10.16 -0.14 12.71
N GLN A 86 -9.83 -0.85 13.80
CA GLN A 86 -8.89 -0.35 14.80
C GLN A 86 -7.44 -0.46 14.32
N GLU A 87 -7.16 -1.39 13.42
CA GLU A 87 -5.83 -1.63 12.85
C GLU A 87 -5.96 -2.41 11.54
N LEU A 88 -4.85 -2.59 10.82
CA LEU A 88 -4.82 -3.46 9.66
C LEU A 88 -5.09 -4.91 10.05
N ASP A 89 -5.90 -5.58 9.26
CA ASP A 89 -6.07 -7.02 9.36
C ASP A 89 -5.06 -7.69 8.42
N LEU A 90 -4.06 -8.36 8.99
CA LEU A 90 -3.00 -9.00 8.23
C LEU A 90 -3.42 -10.32 7.59
N CYS A 91 -4.65 -10.79 7.87
CA CYS A 91 -5.21 -12.01 7.30
C CYS A 91 -6.07 -11.75 6.06
N PHE A 92 -6.51 -10.51 5.85
CA PHE A 92 -7.49 -10.15 4.83
C PHE A 92 -7.07 -8.87 4.10
N ASP A 93 -7.98 -8.34 3.29
CA ASP A 93 -7.83 -7.09 2.58
C ASP A 93 -8.30 -5.90 3.43
N ASN A 94 -7.57 -4.81 3.30
CA ASN A 94 -7.86 -3.55 3.98
C ASN A 94 -7.95 -2.46 2.91
N TRP A 95 -9.11 -1.84 2.77
CA TRP A 95 -9.34 -0.82 1.75
C TRP A 95 -9.13 0.56 2.33
N ILE A 96 -8.00 1.16 2.02
CA ILE A 96 -7.55 2.43 2.59
C ILE A 96 -7.71 3.53 1.55
N GLU A 97 -8.40 4.60 1.94
CA GLU A 97 -8.66 5.74 1.08
C GLU A 97 -7.45 6.66 0.95
N LYS A 98 -7.43 7.42 -0.13
CA LYS A 98 -6.35 8.35 -0.47
C LYS A 98 -6.01 9.31 0.68
N ASN A 99 -7.01 9.87 1.36
CA ASN A 99 -6.74 10.82 2.45
C ASN A 99 -5.93 10.19 3.59
N ASP A 100 -6.16 8.92 3.89
CA ASP A 100 -5.38 8.20 4.90
C ASP A 100 -3.96 7.92 4.39
N TRP A 101 -3.81 7.55 3.13
CA TRP A 101 -2.49 7.38 2.52
C TRP A 101 -1.69 8.67 2.52
N LEU A 102 -2.32 9.82 2.26
CA LEU A 102 -1.65 11.11 2.30
C LEU A 102 -1.15 11.45 3.70
N LYS A 103 -1.88 11.06 4.75
CA LYS A 103 -1.41 11.21 6.13
C LYS A 103 -0.18 10.35 6.40
N ILE A 104 -0.17 9.11 5.94
CA ILE A 104 0.97 8.20 6.07
C ILE A 104 2.19 8.78 5.36
N ILE A 105 2.02 9.23 4.12
CA ILE A 105 3.10 9.86 3.35
C ILE A 105 3.67 11.06 4.08
N ASP A 106 2.81 11.93 4.59
CA ASP A 106 3.21 13.13 5.30
C ASP A 106 4.02 12.81 6.56
N GLU A 107 3.57 11.85 7.35
CA GLU A 107 4.30 11.40 8.54
C GLU A 107 5.68 10.81 8.21
N ILE A 108 5.78 10.04 7.13
CA ILE A 108 7.06 9.50 6.66
C ILE A 108 7.98 10.64 6.24
N GLU A 109 7.49 11.56 5.40
CA GLU A 109 8.29 12.68 4.90
C GLU A 109 8.83 13.56 6.03
N ASN A 110 8.02 13.80 7.05
CA ASN A 110 8.43 14.58 8.21
C ASN A 110 9.49 13.87 9.08
N ASN A 111 9.67 12.58 8.91
CA ASN A 111 10.60 11.79 9.72
C ASN A 111 11.87 11.34 8.96
N LEU A 112 11.95 11.57 7.66
CA LEU A 112 13.05 11.04 6.83
C LEU A 112 14.44 11.53 7.28
N GLU A 113 14.53 12.73 7.84
CA GLU A 113 15.81 13.29 8.29
C GLU A 113 16.31 12.68 9.61
N HIS A 114 15.45 11.94 10.31
CA HIS A 114 15.72 11.44 11.67
C HIS A 114 16.01 9.94 11.72
N ILE A 115 16.16 9.30 10.57
CA ILE A 115 16.32 7.85 10.46
C ILE A 115 17.60 7.49 9.72
N SER A 116 17.99 6.21 9.75
CA SER A 116 19.18 5.70 9.06
C SER A 116 19.04 5.83 7.54
N ASP A 117 20.18 5.84 6.83
CA ASP A 117 20.18 5.95 5.37
C ASP A 117 19.46 4.78 4.69
N SER A 118 19.59 3.56 5.24
CA SER A 118 18.93 2.38 4.67
C SER A 118 17.42 2.44 4.83
N GLU A 119 16.92 2.83 6.00
CA GLU A 119 15.48 3.03 6.22
C GLU A 119 14.94 4.19 5.41
N ARG A 120 15.73 5.26 5.27
CA ARG A 120 15.34 6.42 4.46
C ARG A 120 15.11 6.01 3.01
N LYS A 121 16.03 5.22 2.44
CA LYS A 121 15.87 4.72 1.07
C LYS A 121 14.63 3.85 0.93
N PHE A 122 14.42 2.91 1.86
CA PHE A 122 13.26 2.04 1.85
C PHE A 122 11.96 2.85 1.91
N LEU A 123 11.87 3.79 2.83
CA LEU A 123 10.69 4.61 3.01
C LEU A 123 10.47 5.57 1.83
N SER A 124 11.55 6.12 1.27
CA SER A 124 11.46 6.97 0.08
C SER A 124 10.93 6.21 -1.12
N ASP A 125 11.39 4.99 -1.33
CA ASP A 125 10.88 4.12 -2.41
C ASP A 125 9.41 3.77 -2.17
N PHE A 126 9.03 3.53 -0.92
CA PHE A 126 7.65 3.26 -0.55
C PHE A 126 6.73 4.43 -0.88
N ILE A 127 7.07 5.64 -0.44
CA ILE A 127 6.24 6.82 -0.71
C ILE A 127 6.24 7.20 -2.19
N ASP A 128 7.32 6.97 -2.91
CA ASP A 128 7.35 7.22 -4.36
C ASP A 128 6.37 6.30 -5.08
N TRP A 129 6.31 5.03 -4.68
CA TRP A 129 5.33 4.10 -5.22
C TRP A 129 3.90 4.54 -4.88
N LEU A 130 3.66 4.92 -3.63
CA LEU A 130 2.33 5.40 -3.20
C LEU A 130 1.89 6.62 -3.98
N LYS A 131 2.77 7.61 -4.14
CA LYS A 131 2.46 8.83 -4.89
C LYS A 131 2.12 8.54 -6.33
N GLU A 132 2.84 7.62 -6.97
CA GLU A 132 2.55 7.21 -8.33
C GLU A 132 1.20 6.49 -8.41
N ALA A 133 0.95 5.55 -7.49
CA ALA A 133 -0.33 4.84 -7.43
C ALA A 133 -1.51 5.79 -7.24
N LEU A 134 -1.37 6.77 -6.36
CA LEU A 134 -2.45 7.72 -6.04
C LEU A 134 -2.76 8.71 -7.17
N LYS A 135 -1.95 8.76 -8.23
CA LYS A 135 -2.32 9.47 -9.46
C LYS A 135 -3.41 8.75 -10.24
N HIS A 136 -3.57 7.44 -10.00
CA HIS A 136 -4.43 6.57 -10.79
C HIS A 136 -5.60 6.00 -9.99
N THR A 137 -5.59 6.13 -8.68
CA THR A 137 -6.62 5.57 -7.82
C THR A 137 -6.86 6.44 -6.60
N THR A 138 -8.02 6.29 -6.00
CA THR A 138 -8.36 6.89 -4.69
C THR A 138 -8.35 5.87 -3.56
N ILE A 139 -8.13 4.60 -3.87
CA ILE A 139 -8.10 3.52 -2.88
C ILE A 139 -6.94 2.58 -3.20
N ILE A 140 -6.10 2.28 -2.21
CA ILE A 140 -5.11 1.22 -2.32
C ILE A 140 -5.49 0.14 -1.31
N VAL A 141 -5.66 -1.08 -1.79
CA VAL A 141 -6.02 -2.23 -0.97
C VAL A 141 -4.75 -2.90 -0.47
N VAL A 142 -4.64 -3.06 0.85
CA VAL A 142 -3.54 -3.80 1.48
C VAL A 142 -4.03 -5.19 1.80
N GLU A 143 -3.49 -6.18 1.13
CA GLU A 143 -3.86 -7.58 1.29
C GLU A 143 -2.77 -8.34 2.04
N GLY A 144 -3.15 -8.95 3.16
CA GLY A 144 -2.23 -9.76 3.95
C GLY A 144 -2.52 -11.26 3.80
N ASN A 145 -1.50 -12.07 4.07
CA ASN A 145 -1.58 -13.54 3.98
C ASN A 145 -1.22 -14.26 5.29
N LEU A 146 -1.29 -13.55 6.40
CA LEU A 146 -0.98 -14.14 7.71
C LEU A 146 -1.89 -15.32 8.05
#